data_c406a3d2557ef8c22f94e1948a80e23a
#
_entry.id   c406a3d2557ef8c22f94e1948a80e23a
#
_cell.length_a   1.000
_cell.length_b   1.000
_cell.length_c   1.000
_cell.angle_alpha   90.00
_cell.angle_beta   90.00
_cell.angle_gamma   90.00
#
_symmetry.space_group_name_H-M   'P 1'
#
loop_
_entity.id
_entity.type
_entity.pdbx_description
1 polymer ?
#
loop_
_entity_poly.entity_id
_entity_poly.type
_entity_poly.pdbx_seq_one_letter_code
_entity_poly.pdbx_strand_id
1 'polypeptide(L)'
;MEAAQDSQPTPRWDFLTNHAHVLVCVARDPGIRLRDIAAAVGITERAAHRIVSELVDEGYVVRERQGRRNRYQVKTKLPLRHPLAEEREVGDLLEVLIA
;
A
#
# COMPACT_ATOMS: atom_id res chain seq x y z
N MET A 1 -22.82 -13.30 -5.67
CA MET A 1 -22.31 -12.63 -4.89
C MET A 1 -21.21 -11.90 -5.22
N GLU A 2 -20.71 -11.99 -6.15
CA GLU A 2 -19.65 -11.40 -6.47
C GLU A 2 -19.68 -10.00 -6.68
N ALA A 3 -20.71 -9.47 -7.19
CA ALA A 3 -20.81 -8.02 -7.30
C ALA A 3 -20.69 -7.40 -5.95
N ALA A 4 -21.02 -8.16 -4.97
CA ALA A 4 -20.94 -7.66 -3.63
C ALA A 4 -19.54 -7.32 -3.22
N GLN A 5 -18.55 -7.91 -3.86
CA GLN A 5 -17.20 -7.61 -3.47
C GLN A 5 -16.79 -6.22 -3.85
N ASP A 6 -17.25 -5.74 -4.99
CA ASP A 6 -16.90 -4.41 -5.42
C ASP A 6 -17.57 -3.35 -4.58
N SER A 7 -18.70 -3.68 -3.98
CA SER A 7 -19.43 -2.69 -3.23
C SER A 7 -19.41 -2.96 -1.74
N GLN A 8 -18.56 -3.86 -1.30
CA GLN A 8 -18.50 -4.13 0.12
C GLN A 8 -17.97 -2.94 0.89
N PRO A 9 -18.59 -2.59 1.99
CA PRO A 9 -18.08 -1.48 2.78
C PRO A 9 -16.79 -1.88 3.48
N THR A 10 -16.00 -0.90 3.82
CA THR A 10 -14.80 -1.09 4.60
C THR A 10 -15.20 -1.61 5.98
N PRO A 11 -14.53 -2.64 6.49
CA PRO A 11 -14.86 -3.15 7.83
C PRO A 11 -14.57 -2.10 8.89
N ARG A 12 -15.27 -2.20 10.03
CA ARG A 12 -15.07 -1.26 11.12
C ARG A 12 -13.66 -1.34 11.69
N TRP A 13 -13.05 -2.49 11.64
CA TRP A 13 -11.67 -2.64 12.08
C TRP A 13 -10.97 -3.61 11.13
N ASP A 14 -9.66 -3.56 11.13
CA ASP A 14 -8.86 -4.34 10.22
C ASP A 14 -7.56 -4.69 10.93
N PHE A 15 -6.95 -5.80 10.54
CA PHE A 15 -5.65 -6.18 11.07
C PHE A 15 -4.53 -5.31 10.49
N LEU A 16 -4.77 -4.64 9.38
CA LEU A 16 -3.73 -3.89 8.70
C LEU A 16 -4.13 -2.43 8.60
N THR A 17 -3.12 -1.57 8.62
CA THR A 17 -3.35 -0.15 8.44
C THR A 17 -3.54 0.16 6.96
N ASN A 18 -4.02 1.37 6.70
CA ASN A 18 -4.12 1.82 5.31
C ASN A 18 -2.76 1.91 4.65
N HIS A 19 -1.71 2.20 5.43
CA HIS A 19 -0.36 2.19 4.89
C HIS A 19 0.02 0.80 4.37
N ALA A 20 -0.34 -0.24 5.11
CA ALA A 20 -0.08 -1.60 4.66
C ALA A 20 -0.86 -1.92 3.38
N HIS A 21 -2.12 -1.50 3.32
CA HIS A 21 -2.93 -1.74 2.13
C HIS A 21 -2.37 -1.02 0.90
N VAL A 22 -1.89 0.20 1.08
CA VAL A 22 -1.27 0.94 -0.02
C VAL A 22 0.00 0.25 -0.49
N LEU A 23 0.81 -0.27 0.44
CA LEU A 23 2.01 -1.02 0.08
C LEU A 23 1.65 -2.25 -0.77
N VAL A 24 0.60 -2.96 -0.39
CA VAL A 24 0.15 -4.12 -1.16
C VAL A 24 -0.21 -3.69 -2.59
N CYS A 25 -0.93 -2.58 -2.71
CA CYS A 25 -1.33 -2.07 -4.03
C CYS A 25 -0.13 -1.80 -4.93
N VAL A 26 0.88 -1.08 -4.42
CA VAL A 26 2.02 -0.72 -5.25
C VAL A 26 2.95 -1.91 -5.48
N ALA A 27 2.98 -2.87 -4.57
CA ALA A 27 3.78 -4.07 -4.76
C ALA A 27 3.17 -4.96 -5.84
N ARG A 28 1.84 -5.03 -5.89
CA ARG A 28 1.17 -5.83 -6.91
C ARG A 28 1.20 -5.19 -8.27
N ASP A 29 1.10 -3.87 -8.32
CA ASP A 29 1.05 -3.14 -9.58
C ASP A 29 1.89 -1.87 -9.44
N PRO A 30 3.18 -1.95 -9.77
CA PRO A 30 4.08 -0.81 -9.62
C PRO A 30 3.70 0.44 -10.40
N GLY A 31 2.86 0.31 -11.41
CA GLY A 31 2.40 1.46 -12.19
C GLY A 31 1.01 1.94 -11.82
N ILE A 32 0.46 1.48 -10.70
CA ILE A 32 -0.90 1.80 -10.31
C ILE A 32 -1.09 3.31 -10.10
N ARG A 33 -2.26 3.81 -10.46
CA ARG A 33 -2.56 5.24 -10.28
C ARG A 33 -3.16 5.49 -8.90
N LEU A 34 -3.00 6.72 -8.43
CA LEU A 34 -3.52 7.08 -7.11
C LEU A 34 -5.02 6.82 -6.97
N ARG A 35 -5.80 7.11 -8.00
CA ARG A 35 -7.24 6.87 -7.91
C ARG A 35 -7.56 5.40 -7.77
N ASP A 36 -6.75 4.54 -8.37
CA ASP A 36 -6.96 3.09 -8.29
C ASP A 36 -6.52 2.55 -6.94
N ILE A 37 -5.46 3.12 -6.37
CA ILE A 37 -5.10 2.81 -4.99
C ILE A 37 -6.24 3.19 -4.05
N ALA A 38 -6.76 4.39 -4.22
CA ALA A 38 -7.83 4.89 -3.37
C ALA A 38 -9.06 3.98 -3.45
N ALA A 39 -9.42 3.56 -4.67
CA ALA A 39 -10.57 2.69 -4.85
C ALA A 39 -10.34 1.33 -4.21
N ALA A 40 -9.15 0.77 -4.38
CA ALA A 40 -8.84 -0.55 -3.83
C ALA A 40 -8.81 -0.55 -2.31
N VAL A 41 -8.28 0.50 -1.71
CA VAL A 41 -8.14 0.59 -0.26
C VAL A 41 -9.43 1.07 0.41
N GLY A 42 -10.24 1.83 -0.32
CA GLY A 42 -11.47 2.38 0.24
C GLY A 42 -11.26 3.73 0.92
N ILE A 43 -10.37 4.53 0.38
CA ILE A 43 -10.04 5.85 0.92
C ILE A 43 -10.14 6.88 -0.20
N THR A 44 -10.05 8.16 0.15
CA THR A 44 -10.07 9.21 -0.87
C THR A 44 -8.75 9.24 -1.62
N GLU A 45 -8.77 9.80 -2.81
CA GLU A 45 -7.55 9.96 -3.58
C GLU A 45 -6.55 10.85 -2.84
N ARG A 46 -7.04 11.86 -2.13
CA ARG A 46 -6.19 12.73 -1.33
C ARG A 46 -5.48 11.93 -0.22
N ALA A 47 -6.21 11.05 0.46
CA ALA A 47 -5.61 10.22 1.49
C ALA A 47 -4.59 9.25 0.89
N ALA A 48 -4.88 8.70 -0.29
CA ALA A 48 -3.93 7.82 -0.97
C ALA A 48 -2.65 8.57 -1.29
N HIS A 49 -2.76 9.80 -1.78
CA HIS A 49 -1.60 10.62 -2.08
C HIS A 49 -0.77 10.88 -0.82
N ARG A 50 -1.44 11.21 0.29
CA ARG A 50 -0.74 11.48 1.54
C ARG A 50 0.01 10.24 2.03
N ILE A 51 -0.63 9.08 1.97
CA ILE A 51 -0.01 7.86 2.44
C ILE A 51 1.18 7.47 1.56
N VAL A 52 1.03 7.57 0.24
CA VAL A 52 2.14 7.28 -0.66
C VAL A 52 3.32 8.22 -0.37
N SER A 53 3.02 9.50 -0.16
CA SER A 53 4.07 10.47 0.14
C SER A 53 4.78 10.15 1.45
N GLU A 54 4.02 9.72 2.46
CA GLU A 54 4.62 9.33 3.73
C GLU A 54 5.53 8.11 3.55
N LEU A 55 5.09 7.14 2.77
CA LEU A 55 5.90 5.94 2.52
C LEU A 55 7.19 6.28 1.76
N VAL A 56 7.10 7.23 0.83
CA VAL A 56 8.28 7.68 0.09
C VAL A 56 9.21 8.44 1.01
N ASP A 57 8.65 9.35 1.81
CA ASP A 57 9.48 10.18 2.71
C ASP A 57 10.20 9.33 3.76
N GLU A 58 9.58 8.25 4.20
CA GLU A 58 10.17 7.38 5.21
C GLU A 58 11.06 6.30 4.59
N GLY A 59 11.17 6.27 3.29
CA GLY A 59 12.09 5.36 2.62
C GLY A 59 11.56 3.98 2.30
N TYR A 60 10.28 3.72 2.54
CA TYR A 60 9.69 2.40 2.27
C TYR A 60 9.32 2.20 0.81
N VAL A 61 9.12 3.29 0.08
CA VAL A 61 8.76 3.25 -1.33
C VAL A 61 9.65 4.21 -2.08
N VAL A 62 10.15 3.78 -3.24
CA VAL A 62 10.84 4.66 -4.16
C VAL A 62 9.86 4.97 -5.29
N ARG A 63 9.73 6.25 -5.63
CA ARG A 63 8.83 6.68 -6.68
C ARG A 63 9.66 7.27 -7.81
N GLU A 64 9.49 6.71 -9.01
CA GLU A 64 10.19 7.20 -10.18
C GLU A 64 9.19 7.66 -11.21
N ARG A 65 9.50 8.77 -11.87
CA ARG A 65 8.63 9.28 -12.92
C ARG A 65 8.97 8.58 -14.22
N GLN A 66 7.95 8.04 -14.90
CA GLN A 66 8.12 7.43 -16.20
C GLN A 66 7.08 8.06 -17.13
N GLY A 67 7.52 9.01 -17.95
CA GLY A 67 6.60 9.76 -18.78
C GLY A 67 5.64 10.56 -17.90
N ARG A 68 4.35 10.32 -18.07
CA ARG A 68 3.33 11.01 -17.30
C ARG A 68 2.89 10.25 -16.06
N ARG A 69 3.48 9.09 -15.81
CA ARG A 69 3.06 8.24 -14.71
C ARG A 69 4.21 8.03 -13.75
N ASN A 70 3.86 7.67 -12.54
CA ASN A 70 4.84 7.26 -11.55
C ASN A 70 4.95 5.74 -11.55
N ARG A 71 6.12 5.26 -11.22
CA ARG A 71 6.34 3.85 -11.01
C ARG A 71 6.95 3.68 -9.65
N TYR A 72 6.46 2.69 -8.91
CA TYR A 72 6.85 2.53 -7.50
C TYR A 72 7.65 1.26 -7.30
N GLN A 73 8.54 1.30 -6.32
CA GLN A 73 9.28 0.13 -5.91
C GLN A 73 9.27 0.09 -4.39
N VAL A 74 8.89 -1.05 -3.81
CA VAL A 74 8.87 -1.20 -2.35
C VAL A 74 10.23 -1.66 -1.87
N LYS A 75 10.72 -1.04 -0.80
CA LYS A 75 11.98 -1.44 -0.16
C LYS A 75 11.65 -2.51 0.86
N THR A 76 11.81 -3.77 0.47
CA THR A 76 11.32 -4.89 1.24
C THR A 76 12.14 -5.24 2.46
N LYS A 77 13.36 -4.72 2.55
CA LYS A 77 14.24 -5.10 3.65
C LYS A 77 14.23 -4.15 4.84
N LEU A 78 13.32 -3.19 4.84
CA LEU A 78 13.18 -2.28 5.96
C LEU A 78 12.29 -2.91 7.03
N PRO A 79 12.56 -2.63 8.31
CA PRO A 79 11.80 -3.24 9.39
C PRO A 79 10.40 -2.65 9.50
N LEU A 80 9.48 -3.44 10.04
CA LEU A 80 8.19 -2.92 10.43
C LEU A 80 8.41 -1.94 11.60
N ARG A 81 7.51 -0.96 11.71
CA ARG A 81 7.81 0.22 12.52
C ARG A 81 7.39 0.15 13.98
N HIS A 82 6.77 -0.91 14.39
CA HIS A 82 6.33 -1.03 15.76
C HIS A 82 7.24 -1.98 16.53
N PRO A 83 7.57 -1.69 17.79
CA PRO A 83 8.45 -2.57 18.57
C PRO A 83 8.01 -4.03 18.61
N LEU A 84 6.71 -4.28 18.56
CA LEU A 84 6.22 -5.65 18.59
C LEU A 84 6.53 -6.41 17.29
N ALA A 85 6.91 -5.72 16.23
CA ALA A 85 7.11 -6.34 14.93
C ALA A 85 8.44 -5.94 14.27
N GLU A 86 9.29 -5.22 15.01
CA GLU A 86 10.48 -4.65 14.38
C GLU A 86 11.51 -5.68 13.95
N GLU A 87 11.37 -6.92 14.39
CA GLU A 87 12.27 -7.98 13.95
C GLU A 87 11.88 -8.55 12.59
N ARG A 88 10.75 -8.12 12.06
CA ARG A 88 10.30 -8.57 10.74
C ARG A 88 10.40 -7.43 9.76
N GLU A 89 10.61 -7.77 8.50
CA GLU A 89 10.76 -6.80 7.43
C GLU A 89 9.45 -6.63 6.67
N VAL A 90 9.31 -5.52 6.01
CA VAL A 90 8.15 -5.23 5.19
C VAL A 90 7.94 -6.34 4.16
N GLY A 91 9.04 -6.89 3.60
CA GLY A 91 8.94 -7.98 2.64
C GLY A 91 8.28 -9.23 3.22
N ASP A 92 8.48 -9.49 4.51
CA ASP A 92 7.83 -10.65 5.14
C ASP A 92 6.32 -10.49 5.13
N LEU A 93 5.84 -9.28 5.45
CA LEU A 93 4.42 -8.99 5.45
C LEU A 93 3.85 -9.11 4.04
N LEU A 94 4.54 -8.56 3.06
CA LEU A 94 4.07 -8.61 1.68
C LEU A 94 4.03 -10.02 1.15
N GLU A 95 4.99 -10.85 1.55
CA GLU A 95 5.03 -12.23 1.13
C GLU A 95 3.77 -12.97 1.56
N VAL A 96 3.32 -12.72 2.78
CA VAL A 96 2.12 -13.35 3.30
C VAL A 96 0.88 -12.85 2.56
N LEU A 97 0.85 -11.56 2.24
CA LEU A 97 -0.36 -10.94 1.69
C LEU A 97 -0.50 -11.10 0.18
N ILE A 98 0.60 -11.26 -0.54
CA ILE A 98 0.56 -11.26 -1.99
C ILE A 98 0.80 -12.64 -2.58
N ALA A 99 1.56 -13.45 -1.92
CA ALA A 99 1.88 -14.80 -2.39
C ALA A 99 0.68 -15.73 -2.53
#